data_72179439f89cb85aad920578ef3ef7d9
#
_entry.id   72179439f89cb85aad920578ef3ef7d9
#
_cell.length_a   1.000
_cell.length_b   1.000
_cell.length_c   1.000
_cell.angle_alpha   90.00
_cell.angle_beta   90.00
_cell.angle_gamma   90.00
#
_symmetry.space_group_name_H-M   'P 1'
#
loop_
_entity.id
_entity.type
_entity.pdbx_description
1 polymer ?
#
loop_
_entity_poly.entity_id
_entity_poly.type
_entity_poly.pdbx_seq_one_letter_code
_entity_poly.pdbx_strand_id
1 'polypeptide(L)'
;MKVKKLLVGIISGTFMLGGTILLAQQVTPPTEVEIITEGAKMAGVKFSHEKHTKDYKVDCKVCHHKEEDPTKGALKCSACHGLMGGTEKAPDAPKNMLAYHKNCIDCHQKVNAEQGKAAPTKCNECHKK
;
A
#
# COMPACT_ATOMS: atom_id res chain seq x y z
N MET A 1 53.99 26.70 -58.66
CA MET A 1 53.10 25.59 -58.16
C MET A 1 52.51 26.09 -56.85
N LYS A 2 51.20 26.35 -56.80
CA LYS A 2 50.46 26.82 -55.59
C LYS A 2 49.83 25.60 -54.87
N VAL A 3 50.30 25.30 -53.66
CA VAL A 3 49.75 24.24 -52.83
C VAL A 3 48.54 24.79 -52.10
N LYS A 4 47.31 24.27 -52.42
CA LYS A 4 46.11 24.62 -51.72
C LYS A 4 46.07 23.84 -50.41
N LYS A 5 46.05 24.53 -49.27
CA LYS A 5 45.81 23.95 -47.95
C LYS A 5 44.33 23.61 -47.80
N LEU A 6 44.00 22.32 -47.65
CA LEU A 6 42.67 21.82 -47.38
C LEU A 6 42.45 21.90 -45.84
N LEU A 7 41.54 22.77 -45.40
CA LEU A 7 41.08 22.83 -44.01
C LEU A 7 40.03 21.72 -43.77
N VAL A 8 40.43 20.72 -43.02
CA VAL A 8 39.49 19.71 -42.52
C VAL A 8 38.84 20.22 -41.24
N GLY A 9 37.58 20.63 -41.32
CA GLY A 9 36.81 21.02 -40.17
C GLY A 9 36.38 19.78 -39.37
N ILE A 10 36.86 19.67 -38.14
CA ILE A 10 36.40 18.67 -37.18
C ILE A 10 35.10 19.17 -36.59
N ILE A 11 33.98 18.59 -37.00
CA ILE A 11 32.67 18.81 -36.34
C ILE A 11 32.64 17.94 -35.10
N SER A 12 32.91 18.55 -33.94
CA SER A 12 32.74 17.93 -32.64
C SER A 12 31.24 17.87 -32.32
N GLY A 13 30.60 16.74 -32.64
CA GLY A 13 29.24 16.47 -32.27
C GLY A 13 29.12 16.10 -30.78
N THR A 14 28.71 17.07 -29.97
CA THR A 14 28.37 16.82 -28.56
C THR A 14 27.05 16.03 -28.50
N PHE A 15 27.15 14.73 -28.34
CA PHE A 15 25.98 13.85 -28.12
C PHE A 15 25.48 14.05 -26.68
N MET A 16 24.50 14.91 -26.52
CA MET A 16 23.77 15.07 -25.26
C MET A 16 22.96 13.82 -25.03
N LEU A 17 23.45 12.88 -24.18
CA LEU A 17 22.62 11.82 -23.63
C LEU A 17 21.61 12.47 -22.67
N GLY A 18 20.42 12.77 -23.18
CA GLY A 18 19.26 13.16 -22.40
C GLY A 18 18.76 11.93 -21.61
N GLY A 19 19.31 11.71 -20.42
CA GLY A 19 18.78 10.72 -19.49
C GLY A 19 17.41 11.17 -19.03
N THR A 20 16.34 10.53 -19.50
CA THR A 20 15.00 10.68 -18.93
C THR A 20 15.00 10.05 -17.54
N ILE A 21 15.04 10.89 -16.51
CA ILE A 21 14.82 10.46 -15.13
C ILE A 21 13.34 10.07 -15.03
N LEU A 22 13.05 8.76 -15.07
CA LEU A 22 11.73 8.24 -14.69
C LEU A 22 11.57 8.49 -13.19
N LEU A 23 10.89 9.57 -12.83
CA LEU A 23 10.39 9.77 -11.47
C LEU A 23 9.35 8.70 -11.20
N ALA A 24 9.71 7.70 -10.40
CA ALA A 24 8.75 6.72 -9.90
C ALA A 24 7.69 7.48 -9.10
N GLN A 25 6.45 7.55 -9.61
CA GLN A 25 5.34 8.15 -8.89
C GLN A 25 5.03 7.31 -7.67
N GLN A 26 5.36 7.82 -6.49
CA GLN A 26 4.89 7.26 -5.24
C GLN A 26 3.39 7.52 -5.13
N VAL A 27 2.61 6.46 -4.98
CA VAL A 27 1.16 6.58 -4.76
C VAL A 27 0.94 7.08 -3.34
N THR A 28 0.26 8.21 -3.22
CA THR A 28 -0.14 8.72 -1.90
C THR A 28 -1.27 7.84 -1.36
N PRO A 29 -1.08 7.17 -0.22
CA PRO A 29 -2.12 6.34 0.36
C PRO A 29 -3.30 7.20 0.83
N PRO A 30 -4.54 6.70 0.75
CA PRO A 30 -5.72 7.42 1.21
C PRO A 30 -5.64 7.69 2.72
N THR A 31 -6.19 8.83 3.16
CA THR A 31 -6.23 9.19 4.59
C THR A 31 -7.19 8.30 5.39
N GLU A 32 -8.33 7.97 4.77
CA GLU A 32 -9.37 7.11 5.35
C GLU A 32 -9.87 6.13 4.28
N VAL A 33 -10.19 4.93 4.69
CA VAL A 33 -10.75 3.87 3.83
C VAL A 33 -11.97 3.28 4.52
N GLU A 34 -13.07 3.13 3.80
CA GLU A 34 -14.20 2.36 4.28
C GLU A 34 -14.06 0.89 3.87
N ILE A 35 -13.95 0.02 4.86
CA ILE A 35 -13.86 -1.42 4.65
C ILE A 35 -15.29 -1.98 4.66
N ILE A 36 -15.80 -2.23 3.45
CA ILE A 36 -17.12 -2.82 3.25
C ILE A 36 -16.93 -4.23 2.70
N THR A 37 -17.69 -5.17 3.24
CA THR A 37 -17.80 -6.53 2.70
C THR A 37 -19.22 -6.73 2.18
N GLU A 38 -19.36 -6.95 0.90
CA GLU A 38 -20.67 -7.26 0.29
C GLU A 38 -21.27 -8.51 0.94
N GLY A 39 -22.54 -8.44 1.30
CA GLY A 39 -23.23 -9.53 2.00
C GLY A 39 -22.93 -9.65 3.51
N ALA A 40 -22.13 -8.77 4.09
CA ALA A 40 -21.91 -8.75 5.52
C ALA A 40 -23.12 -8.21 6.28
N LYS A 41 -23.38 -8.79 7.45
CA LYS A 41 -24.49 -8.37 8.34
C LYS A 41 -24.17 -7.12 9.15
N MET A 42 -22.88 -6.83 9.34
CA MET A 42 -22.40 -5.69 10.11
C MET A 42 -22.15 -4.49 9.17
N ALA A 43 -22.27 -3.30 9.72
CA ALA A 43 -21.88 -2.08 9.01
C ALA A 43 -20.40 -2.11 8.61
N GLY A 44 -20.04 -1.37 7.56
CA GLY A 44 -18.64 -1.18 7.17
C GLY A 44 -17.82 -0.53 8.29
N VAL A 45 -16.50 -0.66 8.19
CA VAL A 45 -15.56 -0.10 9.16
C VAL A 45 -14.84 1.08 8.54
N LYS A 46 -14.92 2.25 9.16
CA LYS A 46 -14.11 3.40 8.79
C LYS A 46 -12.71 3.24 9.37
N PHE A 47 -11.77 2.99 8.49
CA PHE A 47 -10.37 2.78 8.83
C PHE A 47 -9.57 4.05 8.53
N SER A 48 -9.01 4.67 9.58
CA SER A 48 -8.12 5.81 9.41
C SER A 48 -6.71 5.32 9.07
N HIS A 49 -6.41 5.24 7.79
CA HIS A 49 -5.12 4.82 7.27
C HIS A 49 -3.99 5.76 7.73
N GLU A 50 -4.27 7.06 7.72
CA GLU A 50 -3.32 8.09 8.13
C GLU A 50 -2.88 7.94 9.59
N LYS A 51 -3.80 7.70 10.52
CA LYS A 51 -3.46 7.47 11.94
C LYS A 51 -2.51 6.29 12.12
N HIS A 52 -2.73 5.20 11.40
CA HIS A 52 -1.87 4.03 11.50
C HIS A 52 -0.47 4.29 10.93
N THR A 53 -0.38 4.94 9.78
CA THR A 53 0.90 5.17 9.10
C THR A 53 1.68 6.37 9.61
N LYS A 54 1.01 7.50 9.91
CA LYS A 54 1.69 8.72 10.33
C LYS A 54 1.81 8.85 11.86
N ASP A 55 0.71 8.65 12.59
CA ASP A 55 0.70 8.88 14.04
C ASP A 55 1.33 7.71 14.80
N TYR A 56 0.94 6.48 14.43
CA TYR A 56 1.40 5.26 15.10
C TYR A 56 2.60 4.60 14.42
N LYS A 57 3.04 5.08 13.26
CA LYS A 57 4.21 4.57 12.51
C LYS A 57 4.14 3.07 12.22
N VAL A 58 2.94 2.55 12.00
CA VAL A 58 2.75 1.15 11.61
C VAL A 58 3.32 0.93 10.21
N ASP A 59 4.19 -0.06 10.07
CA ASP A 59 4.80 -0.40 8.78
C ASP A 59 3.73 -0.89 7.79
N CYS A 60 3.86 -0.48 6.53
CA CYS A 60 2.92 -0.82 5.47
C CYS A 60 2.70 -2.33 5.32
N LYS A 61 3.76 -3.11 5.48
CA LYS A 61 3.73 -4.58 5.34
C LYS A 61 3.03 -5.31 6.49
N VAL A 62 2.75 -4.65 7.60
CA VAL A 62 1.91 -5.25 8.66
C VAL A 62 0.51 -5.58 8.13
N CYS A 63 -0.04 -4.70 7.28
CA CYS A 63 -1.33 -4.89 6.64
C CYS A 63 -1.19 -5.43 5.20
N HIS A 64 -0.28 -4.85 4.41
CA HIS A 64 -0.02 -5.23 3.02
C HIS A 64 1.05 -6.34 2.93
N HIS A 65 0.86 -7.42 3.66
CA HIS A 65 1.86 -8.44 3.96
C HIS A 65 2.31 -9.31 2.77
N LYS A 66 1.57 -9.30 1.67
CA LYS A 66 1.88 -10.06 0.44
C LYS A 66 2.34 -9.18 -0.71
N GLU A 67 2.49 -7.89 -0.47
CA GLU A 67 2.92 -6.96 -1.50
C GLU A 67 4.44 -6.76 -1.44
N GLU A 68 5.09 -6.78 -2.59
CA GLU A 68 6.53 -6.54 -2.67
C GLU A 68 6.87 -5.11 -2.25
N ASP A 69 6.15 -4.14 -2.81
CA ASP A 69 6.30 -2.72 -2.50
C ASP A 69 4.92 -2.04 -2.43
N PRO A 70 4.30 -1.97 -1.24
CA PRO A 70 2.98 -1.37 -1.09
C PRO A 70 2.95 0.14 -1.37
N THR A 71 4.10 0.82 -1.45
CA THR A 71 4.17 2.26 -1.78
C THR A 71 3.91 2.55 -3.27
N LYS A 72 3.97 1.54 -4.11
CA LYS A 72 3.70 1.64 -5.56
C LYS A 72 2.25 1.38 -5.96
N GLY A 73 1.39 1.17 -5.00
CA GLY A 73 -0.04 0.90 -5.21
C GLY A 73 -0.46 -0.40 -4.57
N ALA A 74 -0.93 -0.29 -3.33
CA ALA A 74 -1.36 -1.44 -2.55
C ALA A 74 -2.75 -1.92 -2.95
N LEU A 75 -2.93 -3.23 -2.93
CA LEU A 75 -4.21 -3.87 -3.15
C LEU A 75 -5.10 -3.82 -1.90
N LYS A 76 -6.40 -3.80 -2.10
CA LYS A 76 -7.36 -4.02 -1.01
C LYS A 76 -7.21 -5.45 -0.47
N CYS A 77 -7.39 -5.64 0.84
CA CYS A 77 -7.37 -6.97 1.45
C CYS A 77 -8.32 -7.97 0.75
N SER A 78 -9.46 -7.47 0.27
CA SER A 78 -10.45 -8.26 -0.48
C SER A 78 -9.97 -8.80 -1.83
N ALA A 79 -8.84 -8.31 -2.34
CA ALA A 79 -8.24 -8.87 -3.55
C ALA A 79 -7.70 -10.30 -3.35
N CYS A 80 -7.36 -10.65 -2.11
CA CYS A 80 -6.88 -11.98 -1.72
C CYS A 80 -7.83 -12.68 -0.75
N HIS A 81 -8.50 -11.94 0.14
CA HIS A 81 -9.39 -12.45 1.18
C HIS A 81 -10.86 -12.27 0.77
N GLY A 82 -11.42 -13.27 0.12
CA GLY A 82 -12.83 -13.26 -0.28
C GLY A 82 -13.78 -13.56 0.86
N LEU A 83 -15.10 -13.44 0.60
CA LEU A 83 -16.16 -13.67 1.61
C LEU A 83 -16.15 -15.09 2.15
N MET A 84 -15.96 -16.07 1.28
CA MET A 84 -16.02 -17.50 1.63
C MET A 84 -14.63 -18.14 1.84
N GLY A 85 -13.56 -17.43 1.50
CA GLY A 85 -12.17 -17.93 1.55
C GLY A 85 -11.28 -17.10 0.66
N GLY A 86 -10.20 -17.71 0.18
CA GLY A 86 -9.28 -17.10 -0.77
C GLY A 86 -9.96 -16.73 -2.10
N THR A 87 -9.27 -15.94 -2.89
CA THR A 87 -9.68 -15.56 -4.24
C THR A 87 -8.82 -16.29 -5.27
N GLU A 88 -9.11 -16.11 -6.57
CA GLU A 88 -8.25 -16.62 -7.65
C GLU A 88 -6.78 -16.18 -7.48
N LYS A 89 -6.57 -14.95 -6.99
CA LYS A 89 -5.23 -14.41 -6.74
C LYS A 89 -4.50 -15.09 -5.57
N ALA A 90 -5.24 -15.57 -4.57
CA ALA A 90 -4.70 -16.21 -3.38
C ALA A 90 -5.66 -17.29 -2.88
N PRO A 91 -5.70 -18.49 -3.51
CA PRO A 91 -6.69 -19.52 -3.23
C PRO A 91 -6.68 -20.01 -1.78
N ASP A 92 -5.52 -20.05 -1.15
CA ASP A 92 -5.33 -20.53 0.23
C ASP A 92 -5.49 -19.45 1.30
N ALA A 93 -5.81 -18.21 0.90
CA ALA A 93 -6.00 -17.12 1.85
C ALA A 93 -7.24 -17.35 2.72
N PRO A 94 -7.19 -17.04 4.02
CA PRO A 94 -8.36 -17.14 4.87
C PRO A 94 -9.45 -16.15 4.42
N LYS A 95 -10.72 -16.48 4.72
CA LYS A 95 -11.84 -15.59 4.44
C LYS A 95 -11.66 -14.23 5.11
N ASN A 96 -12.20 -13.20 4.49
CA ASN A 96 -12.05 -11.81 4.89
C ASN A 96 -12.37 -11.54 6.37
N MET A 97 -13.45 -12.11 6.91
CA MET A 97 -13.81 -11.94 8.32
C MET A 97 -12.67 -12.36 9.25
N LEU A 98 -12.04 -13.52 9.00
CA LEU A 98 -10.90 -13.98 9.80
C LEU A 98 -9.67 -13.11 9.57
N ALA A 99 -9.39 -12.74 8.33
CA ALA A 99 -8.23 -11.92 7.98
C ALA A 99 -8.29 -10.54 8.65
N TYR A 100 -9.42 -9.84 8.53
CA TYR A 100 -9.59 -8.52 9.14
C TYR A 100 -9.59 -8.59 10.67
N HIS A 101 -10.38 -9.47 11.27
CA HIS A 101 -10.47 -9.54 12.72
C HIS A 101 -9.12 -9.92 13.33
N LYS A 102 -8.44 -10.91 12.80
CA LYS A 102 -7.12 -11.30 13.29
C LYS A 102 -6.12 -10.15 13.15
N ASN A 103 -6.03 -9.54 11.99
CA ASN A 103 -5.05 -8.47 11.76
C ASN A 103 -5.32 -7.24 12.64
N CYS A 104 -6.56 -6.80 12.77
CA CYS A 104 -6.90 -5.60 13.54
C CYS A 104 -6.97 -5.88 15.05
N ILE A 105 -7.74 -6.89 15.48
CA ILE A 105 -7.99 -7.13 16.91
C ILE A 105 -6.74 -7.62 17.62
N ASP A 106 -6.00 -8.57 17.04
CA ASP A 106 -4.78 -9.09 17.68
C ASP A 106 -3.74 -7.97 17.87
N CYS A 107 -3.56 -7.12 16.86
CA CYS A 107 -2.67 -5.96 16.98
C CYS A 107 -3.16 -4.96 18.03
N HIS A 108 -4.44 -4.61 18.03
CA HIS A 108 -5.04 -3.69 19.00
C HIS A 108 -4.95 -4.23 20.43
N GLN A 109 -5.21 -5.52 20.65
CA GLN A 109 -5.03 -6.14 21.96
C GLN A 109 -3.60 -6.06 22.43
N LYS A 110 -2.66 -6.35 21.53
CA LYS A 110 -1.22 -6.28 21.83
C LYS A 110 -0.79 -4.87 22.22
N VAL A 111 -1.12 -3.85 21.42
CA VAL A 111 -0.71 -2.46 21.74
C VAL A 111 -1.42 -1.91 22.99
N ASN A 112 -2.64 -2.35 23.28
CA ASN A 112 -3.34 -2.01 24.52
C ASN A 112 -2.62 -2.60 25.74
N ALA A 113 -2.21 -3.88 25.66
CA ALA A 113 -1.52 -4.57 26.75
C ALA A 113 -0.08 -4.05 26.96
N GLU A 114 0.67 -3.84 25.89
CA GLU A 114 2.10 -3.53 25.95
C GLU A 114 2.37 -2.02 26.08
N GLN A 115 1.50 -1.18 25.51
CA GLN A 115 1.74 0.26 25.41
C GLN A 115 0.68 1.12 26.12
N GLY A 116 -0.30 0.49 26.80
CA GLY A 116 -1.38 1.21 27.49
C GLY A 116 -2.26 2.04 26.55
N LYS A 117 -2.39 1.63 25.28
CA LYS A 117 -3.26 2.30 24.31
C LYS A 117 -4.73 1.93 24.55
N ALA A 118 -5.64 2.67 23.92
CA ALA A 118 -7.07 2.39 23.93
C ALA A 118 -7.57 2.12 22.50
N ALA A 119 -6.89 1.23 21.79
CA ALA A 119 -7.27 0.84 20.44
C ALA A 119 -8.56 -0.01 20.49
N PRO A 120 -9.50 0.15 19.54
CA PRO A 120 -10.79 -0.53 19.54
C PRO A 120 -10.64 -2.05 19.35
N THR A 121 -11.36 -2.83 20.18
CA THR A 121 -11.34 -4.30 20.14
C THR A 121 -12.73 -4.94 20.13
N LYS A 122 -13.78 -4.13 20.33
CA LYS A 122 -15.18 -4.63 20.39
C LYS A 122 -15.90 -4.36 19.07
N CYS A 123 -16.89 -5.19 18.78
CA CYS A 123 -17.68 -5.10 17.53
C CYS A 123 -18.23 -3.69 17.26
N ASN A 124 -18.85 -3.06 18.26
CA ASN A 124 -19.46 -1.74 18.14
C ASN A 124 -18.46 -0.57 18.14
N GLU A 125 -17.22 -0.82 18.46
CA GLU A 125 -16.16 0.20 18.38
C GLU A 125 -15.63 0.36 16.94
N CYS A 126 -15.71 -0.73 16.16
CA CYS A 126 -15.30 -0.76 14.75
C CYS A 126 -16.53 -0.63 13.81
N HIS A 127 -17.57 -1.43 14.03
CA HIS A 127 -18.80 -1.44 13.22
C HIS A 127 -19.82 -0.45 13.77
N LYS A 128 -19.66 0.82 13.40
CA LYS A 128 -20.55 1.90 13.81
C LYS A 128 -21.67 2.09 12.77
N LYS A 129 -22.91 2.21 13.25
CA LYS A 129 -24.06 2.60 12.42
C LYS A 129 -24.06 4.11 12.18
#